data_54a2133a576ffbbb47532d1ad09726d0
#
_entry.id   54a2133a576ffbbb47532d1ad09726d0
#
_cell.length_a   1.000
_cell.length_b   1.000
_cell.length_c   1.000
_cell.angle_alpha   90.00
_cell.angle_beta   90.00
_cell.angle_gamma   90.00
#
_symmetry.space_group_name_H-M   'P 1'
#
loop_
_entity.id
_entity.type
_entity.pdbx_description
1 polymer ?
#
loop_
_entity_poly.entity_id
_entity_poly.type
_entity_poly.pdbx_seq_one_letter_code
_entity_poly.pdbx_strand_id
1 'polypeptide(L)'
;MAYLSPAIDCFDGLPVCWALSRHPDKALALGMLRDLVAEVAPTADRPLVLHSDGGAVYMTDEWARACEEGHVVRSMSRKARSPDNARCEGFFGTLKSDFFDGVDWRGVGFEEFSARLDDYIEWYRSGKLKESLGWKTIRRHRSDLGYAV
;
A
#
# COMPACT_ATOMS: atom_id res chain seq x y z
N MET A 1 12.64 -9.05 12.27
CA MET A 1 12.21 -8.76 10.89
C MET A 1 10.80 -8.19 10.93
N ALA A 2 10.49 -7.29 10.02
CA ALA A 2 9.16 -6.69 9.92
C ALA A 2 8.62 -6.86 8.50
N TYR A 3 7.31 -7.00 8.38
CA TYR A 3 6.62 -7.22 7.10
C TYR A 3 5.60 -6.10 6.88
N LEU A 4 5.66 -5.45 5.73
CA LEU A 4 4.80 -4.34 5.36
C LEU A 4 3.82 -4.78 4.26
N SER A 5 2.54 -4.50 4.47
CA SER A 5 1.49 -4.71 3.48
C SER A 5 0.82 -3.38 3.17
N PRO A 6 1.25 -2.68 2.12
CA PRO A 6 0.64 -1.42 1.71
C PRO A 6 -0.42 -1.64 0.62
N ALA A 7 -1.40 -0.74 0.57
CA ALA A 7 -2.31 -0.59 -0.57
C ALA A 7 -1.94 0.71 -1.30
N ILE A 8 -1.50 0.58 -2.53
CA ILE A 8 -1.00 1.69 -3.36
C ILE A 8 -2.01 1.97 -4.47
N ASP A 9 -2.43 3.24 -4.59
CA ASP A 9 -3.29 3.66 -5.68
C ASP A 9 -2.51 3.68 -7.00
N CYS A 10 -2.98 2.91 -7.98
CA CYS A 10 -2.32 2.82 -9.28
C CYS A 10 -2.36 4.13 -10.08
N PHE A 11 -3.27 5.05 -9.74
CA PHE A 11 -3.41 6.32 -10.44
C PHE A 11 -2.17 7.21 -10.27
N ASP A 12 -1.72 7.40 -9.04
CA ASP A 12 -0.65 8.34 -8.72
C ASP A 12 0.40 7.80 -7.75
N GLY A 13 0.25 6.56 -7.31
CA GLY A 13 1.17 5.93 -6.36
C GLY A 13 0.90 6.29 -4.90
N LEU A 14 -0.28 6.83 -4.56
CA LEU A 14 -0.61 7.14 -3.17
C LEU A 14 -0.68 5.86 -2.33
N PRO A 15 0.09 5.76 -1.23
CA PRO A 15 -0.18 4.75 -0.21
C PRO A 15 -1.49 5.11 0.50
N VAL A 16 -2.55 4.37 0.21
CA VAL A 16 -3.88 4.64 0.78
C VAL A 16 -3.94 4.22 2.24
N CYS A 17 -3.47 3.00 2.52
CA CYS A 17 -3.28 2.49 3.87
C CYS A 17 -2.16 1.46 3.86
N TRP A 18 -1.67 1.11 5.03
CA TRP A 18 -0.60 0.13 5.20
C TRP A 18 -0.69 -0.54 6.56
N ALA A 19 -0.24 -1.79 6.63
CA ALA A 19 -0.15 -2.54 7.87
C ALA A 19 1.25 -3.12 8.03
N LEU A 20 1.76 -3.14 9.25
CA LEU A 20 3.07 -3.67 9.59
C LEU A 20 2.90 -4.77 10.64
N SER A 21 3.63 -5.87 10.48
CA SER A 21 3.62 -6.98 11.44
C SER A 21 5.01 -7.61 11.56
N ARG A 22 5.21 -8.32 12.65
CA ARG A 22 6.39 -9.18 12.82
C ARG A 22 6.26 -10.49 12.06
N HIS A 23 5.08 -10.82 11.56
CA HIS A 23 4.76 -12.09 10.90
C HIS A 23 4.11 -11.87 9.54
N PRO A 24 4.56 -12.59 8.48
CA PRO A 24 3.97 -12.49 7.15
C PRO A 24 2.76 -13.42 7.01
N ASP A 25 1.77 -13.26 7.87
CA ASP A 25 0.60 -14.15 7.94
C ASP A 25 -0.65 -13.54 7.31
N LYS A 26 -1.72 -14.33 7.28
CA LYS A 26 -3.02 -13.89 6.77
C LYS A 26 -3.57 -12.67 7.53
N ALA A 27 -3.29 -12.60 8.83
CA ALA A 27 -3.79 -11.50 9.67
C ALA A 27 -3.27 -10.14 9.21
N LEU A 28 -2.02 -10.08 8.74
CA LEU A 28 -1.44 -8.85 8.19
C LEU A 28 -2.22 -8.38 6.96
N ALA A 29 -2.44 -9.26 5.99
CA ALA A 29 -3.13 -8.92 4.75
C ALA A 29 -4.62 -8.61 4.99
N LEU A 30 -5.30 -9.41 5.81
CA LEU A 30 -6.71 -9.19 6.15
C LEU A 30 -6.91 -7.89 6.96
N GLY A 31 -5.98 -7.55 7.86
CA GLY A 31 -5.99 -6.30 8.59
C GLY A 31 -5.86 -5.09 7.67
N MET A 32 -4.92 -5.15 6.72
CA MET A 32 -4.75 -4.11 5.71
C MET A 32 -6.01 -3.98 4.84
N LEU A 33 -6.60 -5.08 4.41
CA LEU A 33 -7.84 -5.06 3.62
C LEU A 33 -9.00 -4.40 4.39
N ARG A 34 -9.13 -4.71 5.66
CA ARG A 34 -10.15 -4.10 6.52
C ARG A 34 -9.99 -2.58 6.60
N ASP A 35 -8.76 -2.13 6.80
CA ASP A 35 -8.45 -0.70 6.87
C ASP A 35 -8.70 -0.01 5.52
N LEU A 36 -8.36 -0.69 4.42
CA LEU A 36 -8.60 -0.18 3.07
C LEU A 36 -10.09 -0.03 2.78
N VAL A 37 -10.90 -1.02 3.13
CA VAL A 37 -12.36 -0.97 2.96
C VAL A 37 -12.97 0.15 3.81
N ALA A 38 -12.50 0.32 5.04
CA ALA A 38 -12.96 1.42 5.91
C ALA A 38 -12.61 2.79 5.33
N GLU A 39 -11.42 2.94 4.77
CA GLU A 39 -10.95 4.21 4.20
C GLU A 39 -11.68 4.57 2.90
N VAL A 40 -11.80 3.61 1.98
CA VAL A 40 -12.38 3.82 0.66
C VAL A 40 -13.91 3.75 0.68
N ALA A 41 -14.48 2.96 1.57
CA ALA A 41 -15.92 2.70 1.70
C ALA A 41 -16.57 2.28 0.36
N PRO A 42 -16.08 1.22 -0.30
CA PRO A 42 -16.64 0.79 -1.57
C PRO A 42 -18.06 0.22 -1.40
N THR A 43 -18.84 0.28 -2.47
CA THR A 43 -20.21 -0.21 -2.50
C THR A 43 -20.41 -1.13 -3.70
N ALA A 44 -21.55 -1.83 -3.76
CA ALA A 44 -21.89 -2.67 -4.90
C ALA A 44 -21.90 -1.91 -6.23
N ASP A 45 -22.34 -0.63 -6.21
CA ASP A 45 -22.37 0.23 -7.39
C ASP A 45 -21.02 0.88 -7.70
N ARG A 46 -20.16 0.98 -6.69
CA ARG A 46 -18.81 1.58 -6.80
C ARG A 46 -17.79 0.66 -6.13
N PRO A 47 -17.54 -0.51 -6.70
CA PRO A 47 -16.59 -1.45 -6.12
C PRO A 47 -15.15 -0.95 -6.24
N LEU A 48 -14.31 -1.40 -5.31
CA LEU A 48 -12.87 -1.19 -5.37
C LEU A 48 -12.23 -2.35 -6.12
N VAL A 49 -11.36 -2.08 -7.08
CA VAL A 49 -10.53 -3.11 -7.71
C VAL A 49 -9.19 -3.16 -6.97
N LEU A 50 -8.89 -4.29 -6.37
CA LEU A 50 -7.63 -4.52 -5.65
C LEU A 50 -6.79 -5.53 -6.42
N HIS A 51 -5.62 -5.07 -6.90
CA HIS A 51 -4.66 -5.91 -7.60
C HIS A 51 -3.64 -6.48 -6.61
N SER A 52 -3.34 -7.77 -6.71
CA SER A 52 -2.31 -8.43 -5.91
C SER A 52 -1.48 -9.36 -6.78
N ASP A 53 -0.34 -9.79 -6.26
CA ASP A 53 0.41 -10.90 -6.86
C ASP A 53 -0.27 -12.25 -6.55
N GLY A 54 0.30 -13.33 -7.05
CA GLY A 54 -0.20 -14.69 -6.84
C GLY A 54 0.20 -15.31 -5.50
N GLY A 55 0.49 -14.51 -4.48
CA GLY A 55 0.87 -15.01 -3.15
C GLY A 55 -0.20 -15.89 -2.51
N ALA A 56 0.24 -16.85 -1.69
CA ALA A 56 -0.63 -17.86 -1.11
C ALA A 56 -1.81 -17.27 -0.31
N VAL A 57 -1.60 -16.16 0.40
CA VAL A 57 -2.65 -15.50 1.21
C VAL A 57 -3.82 -15.04 0.35
N TYR A 58 -3.54 -14.59 -0.88
CA TYR A 58 -4.55 -14.08 -1.82
C TYR A 58 -5.31 -15.18 -2.55
N MET A 59 -4.90 -16.44 -2.37
CA MET A 59 -5.55 -17.63 -2.93
C MET A 59 -6.48 -18.30 -1.93
N THR A 60 -6.60 -17.79 -0.71
CA THR A 60 -7.43 -18.39 0.34
C THR A 60 -8.91 -18.01 0.19
N ASP A 61 -9.80 -18.89 0.63
CA ASP A 61 -11.24 -18.60 0.69
C ASP A 61 -11.56 -17.46 1.64
N GLU A 62 -10.79 -17.33 2.70
CA GLU A 62 -10.90 -16.27 3.69
C GLU A 62 -10.69 -14.89 3.07
N TRP A 63 -9.63 -14.75 2.26
CA TRP A 63 -9.36 -13.53 1.51
C TRP A 63 -10.47 -13.23 0.50
N ALA A 64 -10.89 -14.25 -0.26
CA ALA A 64 -11.97 -14.12 -1.24
C ALA A 64 -13.28 -13.63 -0.60
N ARG A 65 -13.62 -14.20 0.55
CA ARG A 65 -14.83 -13.84 1.29
C ARG A 65 -14.75 -12.42 1.85
N ALA A 66 -13.61 -12.05 2.41
CA ALA A 66 -13.38 -10.68 2.92
C ALA A 66 -13.48 -9.63 1.81
N CYS A 67 -12.95 -9.92 0.63
CA CYS A 67 -13.08 -9.04 -0.54
C CYS A 67 -14.54 -8.91 -0.99
N GLU A 68 -15.27 -10.01 -1.07
CA GLU A 68 -16.67 -10.00 -1.47
C GLU A 68 -17.54 -9.20 -0.50
N GLU A 69 -17.37 -9.41 0.81
CA GLU A 69 -18.09 -8.69 1.84
C GLU A 69 -17.78 -7.19 1.82
N GLY A 70 -16.56 -6.82 1.45
CA GLY A 70 -16.10 -5.42 1.37
C GLY A 70 -16.36 -4.74 0.02
N HIS A 71 -17.07 -5.38 -0.91
CA HIS A 71 -17.26 -4.90 -2.28
C HIS A 71 -15.93 -4.63 -3.00
N VAL A 72 -14.98 -5.53 -2.84
CA VAL A 72 -13.66 -5.49 -3.47
C VAL A 72 -13.61 -6.53 -4.58
N VAL A 73 -13.35 -6.09 -5.81
CA VAL A 73 -13.11 -6.95 -6.96
C VAL A 73 -11.63 -7.32 -6.99
N ARG A 74 -11.34 -8.61 -7.00
CA ARG A 74 -9.97 -9.10 -7.01
C ARG A 74 -9.41 -9.12 -8.42
N SER A 75 -8.19 -8.60 -8.57
CA SER A 75 -7.38 -8.70 -9.78
C SER A 75 -6.02 -9.27 -9.39
N MET A 76 -5.50 -10.21 -10.16
CA MET A 76 -4.23 -10.87 -9.86
C MET A 76 -3.24 -10.67 -10.99
N SER A 77 -1.96 -10.55 -10.61
CA SER A 77 -0.86 -10.54 -11.56
C SER A 77 -0.80 -11.84 -12.34
N ARG A 78 -0.53 -11.72 -13.63
CA ARG A 78 -0.21 -12.88 -14.46
C ARG A 78 1.11 -13.49 -13.97
N LYS A 79 1.22 -14.80 -14.07
CA LYS A 79 2.43 -15.51 -13.66
C LYS A 79 3.66 -14.92 -14.37
N ALA A 80 4.69 -14.57 -13.59
CA ALA A 80 5.97 -14.03 -14.08
C ALA A 80 5.83 -12.71 -14.87
N ARG A 81 4.83 -11.87 -14.56
CA ARG A 81 4.62 -10.57 -15.23
C ARG A 81 4.88 -9.40 -14.28
N SER A 82 6.15 -8.95 -14.20
CA SER A 82 6.57 -7.82 -13.38
C SER A 82 5.81 -6.51 -13.63
N PRO A 83 5.49 -6.11 -14.88
CA PRO A 83 4.76 -4.86 -15.12
C PRO A 83 3.40 -4.76 -14.43
N ASP A 84 2.77 -5.89 -14.09
CA ASP A 84 1.48 -5.91 -13.43
C ASP A 84 1.54 -5.35 -11.99
N ASN A 85 2.74 -5.31 -11.37
CA ASN A 85 2.97 -4.82 -10.01
C ASN A 85 3.86 -3.57 -9.95
N ALA A 86 4.04 -2.86 -11.05
CA ALA A 86 5.02 -1.78 -11.18
C ALA A 86 4.85 -0.67 -10.13
N ARG A 87 3.60 -0.33 -9.75
CA ARG A 87 3.34 0.72 -8.74
C ARG A 87 3.81 0.31 -7.35
N CYS A 88 3.55 -0.93 -6.95
CA CYS A 88 4.03 -1.47 -5.69
C CYS A 88 5.55 -1.58 -5.65
N GLU A 89 6.15 -2.10 -6.71
CA GLU A 89 7.60 -2.23 -6.83
C GLU A 89 8.28 -0.86 -6.76
N GLY A 90 7.71 0.16 -7.40
CA GLY A 90 8.20 1.53 -7.34
C GLY A 90 8.16 2.11 -5.93
N PHE A 91 7.06 1.88 -5.21
CA PHE A 91 6.95 2.30 -3.81
C PHE A 91 8.01 1.63 -2.93
N PHE A 92 8.17 0.30 -3.03
CA PHE A 92 9.16 -0.43 -2.23
C PHE A 92 10.60 -0.04 -2.58
N GLY A 93 10.89 0.21 -3.85
CA GLY A 93 12.21 0.70 -4.28
C GLY A 93 12.55 2.05 -3.67
N THR A 94 11.60 2.98 -3.68
CA THR A 94 11.75 4.30 -3.08
C THR A 94 11.85 4.22 -1.55
N LEU A 95 11.04 3.39 -0.91
CA LEU A 95 11.11 3.13 0.52
C LEU A 95 12.50 2.65 0.93
N LYS A 96 13.05 1.71 0.17
CA LYS A 96 14.40 1.20 0.42
C LYS A 96 15.44 2.31 0.37
N SER A 97 15.46 3.09 -0.70
CA SER A 97 16.49 4.13 -0.88
C SER A 97 16.31 5.32 0.04
N ASP A 98 15.09 5.76 0.31
CA ASP A 98 14.82 6.94 1.13
C ASP A 98 14.87 6.64 2.64
N PHE A 99 14.38 5.46 3.04
CA PHE A 99 14.12 5.15 4.45
C PHE A 99 15.13 4.17 5.05
N PHE A 100 15.50 3.13 4.29
CA PHE A 100 16.38 2.06 4.79
C PHE A 100 17.86 2.31 4.57
N ASP A 101 18.24 2.69 3.37
CA ASP A 101 19.65 2.78 3.00
C ASP A 101 20.35 3.90 3.77
N GLY A 102 21.54 3.60 4.27
CA GLY A 102 22.36 4.54 5.02
C GLY A 102 21.96 4.76 6.48
N VAL A 103 20.94 4.07 6.96
CA VAL A 103 20.49 4.15 8.36
C VAL A 103 20.93 2.92 9.14
N ASP A 104 21.45 3.13 10.34
CA ASP A 104 21.79 2.04 11.25
C ASP A 104 20.55 1.66 12.08
N TRP A 105 19.96 0.53 11.74
CA TRP A 105 18.76 0.01 12.40
C TRP A 105 19.05 -0.87 13.61
N ARG A 106 20.32 -1.09 13.97
CA ARG A 106 20.69 -1.87 15.14
C ARG A 106 20.17 -1.21 16.41
N GLY A 107 19.56 -2.00 17.28
CA GLY A 107 19.00 -1.49 18.53
C GLY A 107 17.67 -0.78 18.40
N VAL A 108 17.11 -0.64 17.20
CA VAL A 108 15.79 -0.05 16.99
C VAL A 108 14.71 -1.12 17.17
N GLY A 109 13.83 -0.92 18.15
CA GLY A 109 12.70 -1.83 18.41
C GLY A 109 11.60 -1.71 17.37
N PHE A 110 10.70 -2.70 17.38
CA PHE A 110 9.58 -2.75 16.42
C PHE A 110 8.68 -1.52 16.51
N GLU A 111 8.34 -1.07 17.72
CA GLU A 111 7.45 0.08 17.92
C GLU A 111 8.08 1.38 17.38
N GLU A 112 9.36 1.59 17.64
CA GLU A 112 10.09 2.75 17.11
C GLU A 112 10.19 2.70 15.61
N PHE A 113 10.50 1.53 15.05
CA PHE A 113 10.55 1.32 13.61
C PHE A 113 9.19 1.62 12.97
N SER A 114 8.10 1.11 13.55
CA SER A 114 6.74 1.34 13.08
C SER A 114 6.40 2.83 13.06
N ALA A 115 6.72 3.55 14.13
CA ALA A 115 6.46 4.98 14.21
C ALA A 115 7.24 5.77 13.15
N ARG A 116 8.51 5.46 12.95
CA ARG A 116 9.34 6.10 11.92
C ARG A 116 8.82 5.80 10.51
N LEU A 117 8.36 4.59 10.28
CA LEU A 117 7.79 4.18 9.00
C LEU A 117 6.50 4.95 8.71
N ASP A 118 5.62 5.09 9.70
CA ASP A 118 4.38 5.86 9.57
C ASP A 118 4.68 7.31 9.21
N ASP A 119 5.63 7.92 9.87
CA ASP A 119 6.08 9.30 9.58
C ASP A 119 6.63 9.42 8.16
N TYR A 120 7.43 8.44 7.71
CA TYR A 120 7.96 8.41 6.36
C TYR A 120 6.84 8.31 5.32
N ILE A 121 5.88 7.41 5.51
CA ILE A 121 4.78 7.22 4.56
C ILE A 121 3.89 8.47 4.51
N GLU A 122 3.64 9.12 5.65
CA GLU A 122 2.91 10.40 5.66
C GLU A 122 3.67 11.49 4.90
N TRP A 123 4.97 11.57 5.06
CA TRP A 123 5.80 12.47 4.26
C TRP A 123 5.77 12.10 2.77
N TYR A 124 5.80 10.81 2.44
CA TYR A 124 5.70 10.34 1.06
C TYR A 124 4.41 10.82 0.40
N ARG A 125 3.31 10.83 1.13
CA ARG A 125 2.00 11.28 0.65
C ARG A 125 1.90 12.79 0.47
N SER A 126 2.48 13.57 1.37
CA SER A 126 2.20 15.00 1.50
C SER A 126 3.42 15.92 1.33
N GLY A 127 4.63 15.39 1.40
CA GLY A 127 5.86 16.19 1.36
C GLY A 127 6.80 15.86 0.22
N LYS A 128 6.83 14.60 -0.23
CA LYS A 128 7.74 14.17 -1.29
C LYS A 128 7.29 14.69 -2.66
N LEU A 129 8.20 15.38 -3.36
CA LEU A 129 7.96 15.81 -4.74
C LEU A 129 8.23 14.67 -5.70
N LYS A 130 7.34 14.46 -6.66
CA LYS A 130 7.46 13.39 -7.66
C LYS A 130 7.58 13.98 -9.06
N GLU A 131 8.65 13.61 -9.75
CA GLU A 131 8.89 14.03 -11.14
C GLU A 131 7.72 13.66 -12.05
N SER A 132 7.18 12.44 -11.88
CA SER A 132 6.05 11.93 -12.67
C SER A 132 4.77 12.74 -12.50
N LEU A 133 4.67 13.56 -11.46
CA LEU A 133 3.53 14.43 -11.17
C LEU A 133 3.85 15.91 -11.41
N GLY A 134 4.88 16.21 -12.22
CA GLY A 134 5.31 17.58 -12.49
C GLY A 134 5.94 18.25 -11.28
N TRP A 135 6.71 17.49 -10.48
CA TRP A 135 7.38 17.97 -9.27
C TRP A 135 6.41 18.48 -8.21
N LYS A 136 5.26 17.84 -8.12
CA LYS A 136 4.27 18.09 -7.06
C LYS A 136 4.25 16.93 -6.08
N THR A 137 3.74 17.18 -4.88
CA THR A 137 3.38 16.10 -3.97
C THR A 137 2.14 15.38 -4.48
N ILE A 138 1.92 14.14 -4.05
CA ILE A 138 0.71 13.39 -4.43
C ILE A 138 -0.56 14.13 -3.98
N ARG A 139 -0.57 14.65 -2.77
CA ARG A 139 -1.71 15.42 -2.25
C ARG A 139 -1.99 16.66 -3.07
N ARG A 140 -0.95 17.42 -3.43
CA ARG A 140 -1.12 18.61 -4.28
C ARG A 140 -1.68 18.26 -5.65
N HIS A 141 -1.14 17.20 -6.25
CA HIS A 141 -1.62 16.72 -7.55
C HIS A 141 -3.10 16.36 -7.49
N ARG A 142 -3.53 15.62 -6.46
CA ARG A 142 -4.94 15.27 -6.27
C ARG A 142 -5.82 16.50 -6.07
N SER A 143 -5.37 17.43 -5.24
CA SER A 143 -6.09 18.69 -5.00
C SER A 143 -6.28 19.50 -6.27
N ASP A 144 -5.24 19.60 -7.10
CA ASP A 144 -5.31 20.30 -8.39
C ASP A 144 -6.31 19.66 -9.37
N LEU A 145 -6.53 18.36 -9.25
CA LEU A 145 -7.51 17.61 -10.05
C LEU A 145 -8.92 17.58 -9.42
N GLY A 146 -9.09 18.18 -8.25
CA GLY A 146 -10.38 18.21 -7.54
C GLY A 146 -10.71 16.95 -6.75
N TYR A 147 -9.74 16.06 -6.51
CA TYR A 147 -9.95 14.89 -5.67
C TYR A 147 -9.76 15.22 -4.18
N ALA A 148 -10.46 14.47 -3.33
CA ALA A 148 -10.25 14.53 -1.88
C ALA A 148 -8.84 14.07 -1.50
N VAL A 149 -8.27 14.72 -0.53
CA VAL A 149 -6.90 14.46 -0.05
C VAL A 149 -6.88 14.10 1.42
#